data_61070663fc577d3bbd69e2dfce3cbc41
#
_entry.id   61070663fc577d3bbd69e2dfce3cbc41
#
_cell.length_a   1.000
_cell.length_b   1.000
_cell.length_c   1.000
_cell.angle_alpha   90.00
_cell.angle_beta   90.00
_cell.angle_gamma   90.00
#
_symmetry.space_group_name_H-M   'P 1'
#
loop_
_entity.id
_entity.type
_entity.pdbx_description
1 polymer ?
#
loop_
_entity_poly.entity_id
_entity_poly.type
_entity_poly.pdbx_seq_one_letter_code
_entity_poly.pdbx_strand_id
1 'polypeptide(L)'
;MDEKTLKQTISKLKESKKRNFKQTIDLIITLKNLDLKKPEHQVEFFLELPAFKGKKSKVCALIGPELADLAKKTMDNSVVISDFENYQKNKKLSKKLASDYDFFVAQANIMPKIATAFGRVFGPKGKMPNPKAGCIVPPNANLENVYNKLQKTVKVSGKKTALVQNIVGNQESSDEDVSENVKYIYNNLVHHLPQGVNNIKSIYLKYTMGKPIKVM
;
A
#
# COMPACT_ATOMS: atom_id res chain seq x y z
N MET A 1 20.25 7.38 -8.18
CA MET A 1 20.56 6.06 -7.55
C MET A 1 21.22 5.16 -8.59
N ASP A 2 22.41 4.65 -8.30
CA ASP A 2 23.19 3.82 -9.24
C ASP A 2 22.56 2.43 -9.42
N GLU A 3 22.35 2.06 -10.69
CA GLU A 3 21.74 0.78 -11.05
C GLU A 3 22.62 -0.41 -10.70
N LYS A 4 23.95 -0.27 -10.90
CA LYS A 4 24.93 -1.30 -10.58
C LYS A 4 24.92 -1.64 -9.09
N THR A 5 24.95 -0.62 -8.24
CA THR A 5 24.92 -0.77 -6.78
C THR A 5 23.61 -1.43 -6.31
N LEU A 6 22.48 -1.07 -6.93
CA LEU A 6 21.18 -1.66 -6.62
C LEU A 6 21.14 -3.15 -6.97
N LYS A 7 21.57 -3.53 -8.18
CA LYS A 7 21.61 -4.94 -8.61
C LYS A 7 22.54 -5.77 -7.73
N GLN A 8 23.72 -5.25 -7.39
CA GLN A 8 24.66 -5.92 -6.45
C GLN A 8 24.04 -6.11 -5.05
N THR A 9 23.26 -5.13 -4.58
CA THR A 9 22.59 -5.23 -3.29
C THR A 9 21.47 -6.27 -3.30
N ILE A 10 20.72 -6.37 -4.39
CA ILE A 10 19.68 -7.37 -4.57
C ILE A 10 20.28 -8.78 -4.62
N SER A 11 21.39 -8.98 -5.34
CA SER A 11 22.11 -10.26 -5.40
C SER A 11 22.60 -10.68 -4.01
N LYS A 12 23.27 -9.78 -3.28
CA LYS A 12 23.70 -10.02 -1.88
C LYS A 12 22.53 -10.34 -0.95
N LEU A 13 21.38 -9.70 -1.18
CA LEU A 13 20.17 -9.99 -0.40
C LEU A 13 19.69 -11.41 -0.65
N LYS A 14 19.71 -11.87 -1.92
CA LYS A 14 19.28 -13.22 -2.31
C LYS A 14 20.21 -14.33 -1.81
N GLU A 15 21.49 -14.03 -1.61
CA GLU A 15 22.47 -14.94 -0.98
C GLU A 15 22.24 -15.12 0.53
N SER A 16 21.46 -14.23 1.15
CA SER A 16 21.20 -14.30 2.58
C SER A 16 20.43 -15.56 2.98
N LYS A 17 20.53 -15.94 4.27
CA LYS A 17 19.96 -17.17 4.81
C LYS A 17 18.46 -17.35 4.45
N LYS A 18 18.16 -18.39 3.70
CA LYS A 18 16.79 -18.78 3.35
C LYS A 18 16.01 -19.21 4.61
N ARG A 19 14.74 -18.90 4.65
CA ARG A 19 13.79 -19.30 5.70
C ARG A 19 12.75 -20.26 5.14
N ASN A 20 12.04 -20.94 6.02
CA ASN A 20 11.00 -21.94 5.65
C ASN A 20 9.70 -21.30 5.12
N PHE A 21 9.68 -19.98 4.90
CA PHE A 21 8.54 -19.25 4.35
C PHE A 21 9.02 -18.20 3.33
N LYS A 22 8.15 -17.85 2.41
CA LYS A 22 8.43 -16.81 1.40
C LYS A 22 8.50 -15.44 2.06
N GLN A 23 9.68 -14.83 2.01
CA GLN A 23 9.89 -13.50 2.56
C GLN A 23 9.62 -12.43 1.50
N THR A 24 9.06 -11.29 1.92
CA THR A 24 8.99 -10.08 1.10
C THR A 24 10.29 -9.29 1.19
N ILE A 25 10.55 -8.50 0.16
CA ILE A 25 11.64 -7.54 0.11
C ILE A 25 11.05 -6.18 0.49
N ASP A 26 11.56 -5.62 1.57
CA ASP A 26 11.15 -4.33 2.10
C ASP A 26 12.20 -3.26 1.72
N LEU A 27 11.73 -2.18 1.09
CA LEU A 27 12.48 -0.96 0.84
C LEU A 27 12.28 -0.02 2.01
N ILE A 28 13.36 0.45 2.60
CA ILE A 28 13.36 1.40 3.72
C ILE A 28 14.14 2.64 3.28
N ILE A 29 13.48 3.79 3.24
CA ILE A 29 14.08 5.07 2.93
C ILE A 29 14.00 5.96 4.16
N THR A 30 15.16 6.33 4.70
CA THR A 30 15.25 7.26 5.82
C THR A 30 15.36 8.68 5.28
N LEU A 31 14.51 9.56 5.79
CA LEU A 31 14.47 10.96 5.40
C LEU A 31 15.21 11.83 6.43
N LYS A 32 15.64 13.03 6.01
CA LYS A 32 16.31 14.03 6.85
C LYS A 32 15.81 15.43 6.52
N ASN A 33 16.05 16.38 7.42
CA ASN A 33 15.73 17.80 7.24
C ASN A 33 14.22 18.06 6.94
N LEU A 34 13.33 17.24 7.53
CA LEU A 34 11.89 17.40 7.41
C LEU A 34 11.27 17.76 8.76
N ASP A 35 10.47 18.79 8.79
CA ASP A 35 9.63 19.14 9.94
C ASP A 35 8.24 18.52 9.73
N LEU A 36 8.00 17.36 10.35
CA LEU A 36 6.74 16.62 10.19
C LEU A 36 5.51 17.34 10.78
N LYS A 37 5.71 18.43 11.50
CA LYS A 37 4.61 19.29 11.98
C LYS A 37 4.00 20.10 10.83
N LYS A 38 4.79 20.41 9.82
CA LYS A 38 4.33 21.15 8.64
C LYS A 38 3.69 20.19 7.64
N PRO A 39 2.44 20.44 7.19
CA PRO A 39 1.75 19.59 6.21
C PRO A 39 2.53 19.42 4.89
N GLU A 40 3.26 20.44 4.46
CA GLU A 40 4.07 20.45 3.24
C GLU A 40 5.25 19.48 3.28
N HIS A 41 5.74 19.13 4.48
CA HIS A 41 6.82 18.18 4.68
C HIS A 41 6.31 16.75 4.90
N GLN A 42 4.98 16.56 5.03
CA GLN A 42 4.37 15.26 5.18
C GLN A 42 4.16 14.61 3.81
N VAL A 43 4.81 13.48 3.59
CA VAL A 43 4.66 12.71 2.36
C VAL A 43 3.61 11.63 2.56
N GLU A 44 2.53 11.66 1.78
CA GLU A 44 1.52 10.61 1.75
C GLU A 44 0.87 10.54 0.37
N PHE A 45 1.18 9.49 -0.39
CA PHE A 45 0.59 9.25 -1.70
C PHE A 45 0.48 7.75 -2.00
N PHE A 46 -0.33 7.42 -3.00
CA PHE A 46 -0.46 6.08 -3.53
C PHE A 46 0.26 5.97 -4.85
N LEU A 47 0.91 4.85 -5.07
CA LEU A 47 1.71 4.60 -6.26
C LEU A 47 1.39 3.21 -6.80
N GLU A 48 1.12 3.11 -8.10
CA GLU A 48 0.98 1.87 -8.81
C GLU A 48 2.35 1.44 -9.33
N LEU A 49 2.85 0.31 -8.82
CA LEU A 49 4.15 -0.21 -9.22
C LEU A 49 4.10 -0.82 -10.63
N PRO A 50 5.18 -0.73 -11.40
CA PRO A 50 5.26 -1.38 -12.72
C PRO A 50 5.20 -2.90 -12.60
N ALA A 51 5.94 -3.49 -11.66
CA ALA A 51 5.92 -4.92 -11.40
C ALA A 51 5.15 -5.29 -10.13
N PHE A 52 4.86 -6.58 -9.95
CA PHE A 52 4.14 -7.09 -8.77
C PHE A 52 4.95 -6.87 -7.50
N LYS A 53 4.30 -6.35 -6.45
CA LYS A 53 4.94 -6.02 -5.16
C LYS A 53 5.34 -7.21 -4.28
N GLY A 54 5.10 -8.45 -4.73
CA GLY A 54 5.54 -9.66 -4.03
C GLY A 54 4.53 -10.26 -3.04
N LYS A 55 3.51 -9.52 -2.61
CA LYS A 55 2.44 -10.00 -1.73
C LYS A 55 1.08 -9.56 -2.26
N LYS A 56 0.13 -10.48 -2.34
CA LYS A 56 -1.26 -10.15 -2.68
C LYS A 56 -1.88 -9.30 -1.57
N SER A 57 -2.51 -8.19 -1.96
CA SER A 57 -3.33 -7.39 -1.06
C SER A 57 -4.72 -7.98 -0.95
N LYS A 58 -5.24 -8.06 0.27
CA LYS A 58 -6.64 -8.42 0.50
C LYS A 58 -7.51 -7.20 0.32
N VAL A 59 -8.49 -7.29 -0.58
CA VAL A 59 -9.38 -6.19 -0.94
C VAL A 59 -10.80 -6.52 -0.54
N CYS A 60 -11.45 -5.61 0.19
CA CYS A 60 -12.86 -5.72 0.56
C CYS A 60 -13.67 -4.64 -0.15
N ALA A 61 -14.78 -5.02 -0.78
CA ALA A 61 -15.70 -4.09 -1.43
C ALA A 61 -16.81 -3.65 -0.47
N LEU A 62 -17.07 -2.35 -0.39
CA LEU A 62 -18.20 -1.74 0.32
C LEU A 62 -19.16 -1.18 -0.72
N ILE A 63 -20.25 -1.88 -0.97
CA ILE A 63 -21.04 -1.69 -2.18
C ILE A 63 -22.55 -1.70 -1.92
N GLY A 64 -23.29 -1.19 -2.90
CA GLY A 64 -24.75 -1.34 -3.00
C GLY A 64 -25.14 -2.71 -3.56
N PRO A 65 -26.45 -3.00 -3.60
CA PRO A 65 -26.96 -4.27 -4.14
C PRO A 65 -26.61 -4.48 -5.62
N GLU A 66 -26.46 -3.40 -6.39
CA GLU A 66 -26.20 -3.43 -7.83
C GLU A 66 -24.87 -4.14 -8.21
N LEU A 67 -23.85 -3.96 -7.42
CA LEU A 67 -22.51 -4.53 -7.65
C LEU A 67 -22.22 -5.77 -6.78
N ALA A 68 -23.21 -6.24 -5.97
CA ALA A 68 -23.00 -7.29 -4.99
C ALA A 68 -22.51 -8.59 -5.62
N ASP A 69 -23.09 -9.02 -6.73
CA ASP A 69 -22.74 -10.28 -7.39
C ASP A 69 -21.38 -10.21 -8.11
N LEU A 70 -21.06 -9.05 -8.70
CA LEU A 70 -19.76 -8.83 -9.32
C LEU A 70 -18.64 -8.80 -8.26
N ALA A 71 -18.88 -8.14 -7.15
CA ALA A 71 -17.89 -8.03 -6.09
C ALA A 71 -17.62 -9.38 -5.39
N LYS A 72 -18.63 -10.22 -5.20
CA LYS A 72 -18.45 -11.59 -4.67
C LYS A 72 -17.56 -12.45 -5.55
N LYS A 73 -17.55 -12.20 -6.87
CA LYS A 73 -16.72 -12.97 -7.83
C LYS A 73 -15.31 -12.43 -7.95
N THR A 74 -15.12 -11.11 -7.82
CA THR A 74 -13.86 -10.44 -8.14
C THR A 74 -13.03 -10.03 -6.93
N MET A 75 -13.66 -9.78 -5.78
CA MET A 75 -13.00 -9.30 -4.57
C MET A 75 -12.86 -10.42 -3.52
N ASP A 76 -11.92 -10.26 -2.60
CA ASP A 76 -11.71 -11.24 -1.52
C ASP A 76 -12.88 -11.27 -0.53
N ASN A 77 -13.60 -10.15 -0.39
CA ASN A 77 -14.83 -10.05 0.40
C ASN A 77 -15.66 -8.84 -0.06
N SER A 78 -16.96 -8.88 0.23
CA SER A 78 -17.86 -7.78 -0.03
C SER A 78 -18.81 -7.58 1.15
N VAL A 79 -19.06 -6.32 1.50
CA VAL A 79 -20.04 -5.91 2.52
C VAL A 79 -21.07 -5.04 1.83
N VAL A 80 -22.33 -5.48 1.87
CA VAL A 80 -23.44 -4.77 1.25
C VAL A 80 -23.98 -3.72 2.22
N ILE A 81 -24.55 -2.66 1.67
CA ILE A 81 -25.09 -1.52 2.44
C ILE A 81 -26.09 -1.93 3.54
N SER A 82 -26.85 -3.03 3.34
CA SER A 82 -27.77 -3.60 4.34
C SER A 82 -27.06 -3.98 5.64
N ASP A 83 -25.79 -4.39 5.56
CA ASP A 83 -25.03 -4.89 6.70
C ASP A 83 -24.31 -3.78 7.48
N PHE A 84 -24.27 -2.55 6.93
CA PHE A 84 -23.52 -1.43 7.55
C PHE A 84 -23.99 -1.12 8.97
N GLU A 85 -25.29 -1.23 9.26
CA GLU A 85 -25.81 -1.01 10.61
C GLU A 85 -25.25 -2.00 11.64
N ASN A 86 -25.09 -3.27 11.25
CA ASN A 86 -24.52 -4.30 12.09
C ASN A 86 -23.06 -3.97 12.45
N TYR A 87 -22.29 -3.50 11.45
CA TYR A 87 -20.90 -3.07 11.66
C TYR A 87 -20.82 -1.78 12.48
N GLN A 88 -21.76 -0.87 12.36
CA GLN A 88 -21.84 0.35 13.14
C GLN A 88 -22.11 0.06 14.62
N LYS A 89 -23.04 -0.85 14.91
CA LYS A 89 -23.40 -1.29 16.27
C LYS A 89 -22.27 -2.10 16.90
N ASN A 90 -21.59 -2.96 16.11
CA ASN A 90 -20.55 -3.85 16.62
C ASN A 90 -19.13 -3.40 16.19
N LYS A 91 -18.50 -2.57 17.03
CA LYS A 91 -17.14 -2.06 16.79
C LYS A 91 -16.07 -3.17 16.71
N LYS A 92 -16.29 -4.35 17.32
CA LYS A 92 -15.34 -5.47 17.25
C LYS A 92 -15.28 -6.04 15.81
N LEU A 93 -16.44 -6.21 15.17
CA LEU A 93 -16.54 -6.65 13.78
C LEU A 93 -15.85 -5.66 12.83
N SER A 94 -16.12 -4.36 12.98
CA SER A 94 -15.48 -3.31 12.18
C SER A 94 -13.95 -3.27 12.37
N LYS A 95 -13.46 -3.46 13.59
CA LYS A 95 -12.01 -3.53 13.88
C LYS A 95 -11.37 -4.78 13.25
N LYS A 96 -12.03 -5.93 13.29
CA LYS A 96 -11.59 -7.18 12.67
C LYS A 96 -11.53 -6.99 11.15
N LEU A 97 -12.61 -6.52 10.54
CA LEU A 97 -12.67 -6.22 9.10
C LEU A 97 -11.50 -5.28 8.69
N ALA A 98 -11.29 -4.19 9.44
CA ALA A 98 -10.19 -3.27 9.18
C ALA A 98 -8.79 -3.89 9.37
N SER A 99 -8.62 -4.98 10.09
CA SER A 99 -7.35 -5.66 10.27
C SER A 99 -7.10 -6.72 9.21
N ASP A 100 -8.15 -7.39 8.75
CA ASP A 100 -8.06 -8.52 7.82
C ASP A 100 -7.83 -8.10 6.37
N TYR A 101 -8.20 -6.86 5.99
CA TYR A 101 -8.10 -6.36 4.62
C TYR A 101 -7.16 -5.16 4.52
N ASP A 102 -6.42 -5.09 3.41
CA ASP A 102 -5.44 -4.03 3.15
C ASP A 102 -6.08 -2.81 2.50
N PHE A 103 -6.98 -3.04 1.54
CA PHE A 103 -7.70 -1.99 0.82
C PHE A 103 -9.22 -2.19 0.91
N PHE A 104 -9.92 -1.06 0.88
CA PHE A 104 -11.37 -1.01 0.80
C PHE A 104 -11.78 -0.25 -0.45
N VAL A 105 -12.55 -0.91 -1.31
CA VAL A 105 -13.16 -0.29 -2.50
C VAL A 105 -14.58 0.10 -2.15
N ALA A 106 -14.98 1.32 -2.47
CA ALA A 106 -16.30 1.84 -2.16
C ALA A 106 -16.99 2.41 -3.39
N GLN A 107 -18.28 2.22 -3.48
CA GLN A 107 -19.12 2.88 -4.47
C GLN A 107 -19.34 4.35 -4.09
N ALA A 108 -19.19 5.27 -5.05
CA ALA A 108 -19.17 6.70 -4.78
C ALA A 108 -20.47 7.22 -4.11
N ASN A 109 -21.62 6.74 -4.54
CA ASN A 109 -22.93 7.16 -4.04
C ASN A 109 -23.19 6.77 -2.58
N ILE A 110 -22.52 5.72 -2.06
CA ILE A 110 -22.71 5.25 -0.68
C ILE A 110 -21.62 5.72 0.29
N MET A 111 -20.63 6.50 -0.17
CA MET A 111 -19.53 7.01 0.66
C MET A 111 -19.99 7.70 1.95
N PRO A 112 -21.05 8.54 1.98
CA PRO A 112 -21.53 9.14 3.23
C PRO A 112 -21.94 8.10 4.27
N LYS A 113 -22.64 7.02 3.85
CA LYS A 113 -23.05 5.92 4.73
C LYS A 113 -21.84 5.13 5.24
N ILE A 114 -20.82 4.90 4.39
CA ILE A 114 -19.55 4.27 4.78
C ILE A 114 -18.82 5.12 5.83
N ALA A 115 -18.76 6.43 5.64
CA ALA A 115 -18.12 7.34 6.59
C ALA A 115 -18.82 7.29 7.97
N THR A 116 -20.14 7.21 8.00
CA THR A 116 -20.93 7.10 9.24
C THR A 116 -20.71 5.75 9.93
N ALA A 117 -20.74 4.64 9.18
CA ALA A 117 -20.63 3.29 9.73
C ALA A 117 -19.19 2.92 10.16
N PHE A 118 -18.21 3.25 9.33
CA PHE A 118 -16.84 2.77 9.49
C PHE A 118 -15.82 3.86 9.84
N GLY A 119 -16.16 5.15 9.72
CA GLY A 119 -15.23 6.27 9.85
C GLY A 119 -14.44 6.27 11.15
N ARG A 120 -15.07 5.94 12.26
CA ARG A 120 -14.44 5.86 13.61
C ARG A 120 -13.36 4.76 13.71
N VAL A 121 -13.41 3.74 12.85
CA VAL A 121 -12.47 2.62 12.85
C VAL A 121 -11.46 2.72 11.72
N PHE A 122 -11.93 3.03 10.50
CA PHE A 122 -11.06 3.08 9.31
C PHE A 122 -10.23 4.36 9.26
N GLY A 123 -10.74 5.49 9.79
CA GLY A 123 -10.02 6.76 9.82
C GLY A 123 -8.66 6.67 10.51
N PRO A 124 -8.61 6.31 11.80
CA PRO A 124 -7.36 6.18 12.55
C PRO A 124 -6.39 5.15 11.97
N LYS A 125 -6.92 4.08 11.35
CA LYS A 125 -6.10 3.05 10.67
C LYS A 125 -5.64 3.48 9.27
N GLY A 126 -6.13 4.61 8.74
CA GLY A 126 -5.81 5.08 7.40
C GLY A 126 -6.29 4.15 6.28
N LYS A 127 -7.39 3.41 6.53
CA LYS A 127 -7.97 2.43 5.61
C LYS A 127 -9.30 2.88 4.98
N MET A 128 -9.67 4.15 5.15
CA MET A 128 -10.82 4.71 4.41
C MET A 128 -10.57 4.64 2.91
N PRO A 129 -11.59 4.28 2.10
CA PRO A 129 -11.48 4.31 0.65
C PRO A 129 -11.02 5.70 0.18
N ASN A 130 -9.92 5.73 -0.58
CA ASN A 130 -9.33 6.98 -1.03
C ASN A 130 -9.42 7.09 -2.56
N PRO A 131 -9.91 8.22 -3.11
CA PRO A 131 -9.97 8.43 -4.55
C PRO A 131 -8.59 8.42 -5.21
N LYS A 132 -7.56 8.91 -4.50
CA LYS A 132 -6.17 8.92 -5.01
C LYS A 132 -5.60 7.51 -5.23
N ALA A 133 -6.10 6.51 -4.51
CA ALA A 133 -5.73 5.10 -4.70
C ALA A 133 -6.61 4.39 -5.75
N GLY A 134 -7.60 5.09 -6.32
CA GLY A 134 -8.60 4.46 -7.20
C GLY A 134 -9.58 3.54 -6.47
N CYS A 135 -9.74 3.72 -5.14
CA CYS A 135 -10.62 2.90 -4.31
C CYS A 135 -12.09 3.37 -4.35
N ILE A 136 -12.39 4.49 -4.99
CA ILE A 136 -13.78 4.95 -5.16
C ILE A 136 -14.20 4.70 -6.60
N VAL A 137 -15.27 3.96 -6.74
CA VAL A 137 -15.74 3.49 -8.06
C VAL A 137 -17.16 3.99 -8.34
N PRO A 138 -17.49 4.32 -9.60
CA PRO A 138 -18.87 4.55 -10.02
C PRO A 138 -19.66 3.24 -10.02
N PRO A 139 -21.01 3.29 -10.05
CA PRO A 139 -21.87 2.11 -10.02
C PRO A 139 -21.67 1.15 -11.21
N ASN A 140 -21.11 1.64 -12.32
CA ASN A 140 -20.87 0.84 -13.54
C ASN A 140 -19.38 0.46 -13.71
N ALA A 141 -18.57 0.50 -12.65
CA ALA A 141 -17.13 0.24 -12.76
C ALA A 141 -16.84 -1.25 -12.96
N ASN A 142 -15.78 -1.52 -13.73
CA ASN A 142 -15.19 -2.84 -13.82
C ASN A 142 -14.34 -3.10 -12.56
N LEU A 143 -14.86 -3.91 -11.64
CA LEU A 143 -14.21 -4.22 -10.37
C LEU A 143 -12.93 -5.05 -10.55
N GLU A 144 -12.82 -5.84 -11.61
CA GLU A 144 -11.64 -6.65 -11.88
C GLU A 144 -10.42 -5.78 -12.19
N ASN A 145 -10.59 -4.75 -13.03
CA ASN A 145 -9.52 -3.79 -13.31
C ASN A 145 -9.06 -3.06 -12.05
N VAL A 146 -10.01 -2.68 -11.18
CA VAL A 146 -9.71 -2.04 -9.89
C VAL A 146 -8.95 -3.00 -8.98
N TYR A 147 -9.37 -4.25 -8.90
CA TYR A 147 -8.68 -5.28 -8.11
C TYR A 147 -7.24 -5.47 -8.57
N ASN A 148 -7.03 -5.67 -9.89
CA ASN A 148 -5.71 -5.86 -10.47
C ASN A 148 -4.79 -4.66 -10.24
N LYS A 149 -5.32 -3.44 -10.35
CA LYS A 149 -4.59 -2.21 -10.04
C LYS A 149 -4.17 -2.15 -8.56
N LEU A 150 -5.07 -2.49 -7.63
CA LEU A 150 -4.78 -2.48 -6.20
C LEU A 150 -3.75 -3.53 -5.79
N GLN A 151 -3.61 -4.63 -6.55
CA GLN A 151 -2.55 -5.62 -6.31
C GLN A 151 -1.15 -5.03 -6.52
N LYS A 152 -1.00 -4.04 -7.39
CA LYS A 152 0.26 -3.34 -7.66
C LYS A 152 0.40 -2.04 -6.85
N THR A 153 -0.67 -1.55 -6.26
CA THR A 153 -0.67 -0.27 -5.53
C THR A 153 0.01 -0.42 -4.17
N VAL A 154 0.88 0.54 -3.86
CA VAL A 154 1.51 0.72 -2.54
C VAL A 154 1.20 2.10 -1.99
N LYS A 155 1.10 2.19 -0.68
CA LYS A 155 0.94 3.47 0.04
C LYS A 155 2.31 3.94 0.52
N VAL A 156 2.82 5.01 -0.04
CA VAL A 156 4.04 5.66 0.42
C VAL A 156 3.67 6.69 1.49
N SER A 157 4.14 6.52 2.70
CA SER A 157 3.81 7.40 3.81
C SER A 157 5.01 7.67 4.71
N GLY A 158 5.35 8.95 4.86
CA GLY A 158 6.34 9.49 5.79
C GLY A 158 5.73 10.57 6.71
N LYS A 159 4.46 10.38 7.12
CA LYS A 159 3.69 11.39 7.86
C LYS A 159 4.00 11.41 9.35
N LYS A 160 4.17 10.24 9.97
CA LYS A 160 4.39 10.13 11.42
C LYS A 160 5.87 10.06 11.80
N THR A 161 6.67 9.53 10.91
CA THR A 161 8.12 9.34 11.09
C THR A 161 8.82 9.74 9.79
N ALA A 162 10.03 10.25 9.90
CA ALA A 162 10.87 10.55 8.73
C ALA A 162 11.43 9.25 8.10
N LEU A 163 10.54 8.27 7.87
CA LEU A 163 10.85 6.95 7.38
C LEU A 163 9.74 6.46 6.46
N VAL A 164 10.10 6.02 5.27
CA VAL A 164 9.21 5.38 4.30
C VAL A 164 9.55 3.90 4.22
N GLN A 165 8.54 3.05 4.35
CA GLN A 165 8.68 1.60 4.25
C GLN A 165 7.66 1.05 3.27
N ASN A 166 8.15 0.33 2.25
CA ASN A 166 7.29 -0.26 1.23
C ASN A 166 7.80 -1.65 0.82
N ILE A 167 6.88 -2.54 0.50
CA ILE A 167 7.18 -3.83 -0.10
C ILE A 167 7.43 -3.62 -1.59
N VAL A 168 8.55 -4.14 -2.12
CA VAL A 168 8.97 -3.97 -3.52
C VAL A 168 9.06 -5.27 -4.30
N GLY A 169 8.96 -6.41 -3.62
CA GLY A 169 9.01 -7.73 -4.22
C GLY A 169 9.03 -8.84 -3.19
N ASN A 170 9.30 -10.05 -3.63
CA ASN A 170 9.52 -11.23 -2.79
C ASN A 170 10.77 -12.00 -3.24
N GLN A 171 11.08 -13.12 -2.57
CA GLN A 171 12.24 -13.97 -2.91
C GLN A 171 12.21 -14.54 -4.34
N GLU A 172 11.02 -14.70 -4.92
CA GLU A 172 10.81 -15.27 -6.25
C GLU A 172 10.76 -14.19 -7.35
N SER A 173 10.69 -12.91 -6.96
CA SER A 173 10.69 -11.79 -7.90
C SER A 173 12.02 -11.71 -8.65
N SER A 174 11.98 -11.32 -9.94
CA SER A 174 13.20 -11.08 -10.71
C SER A 174 13.97 -9.88 -10.14
N ASP A 175 15.28 -9.86 -10.35
CA ASP A 175 16.11 -8.73 -9.88
C ASP A 175 15.75 -7.45 -10.62
N GLU A 176 15.30 -7.59 -11.86
CA GLU A 176 14.86 -6.48 -12.70
C GLU A 176 13.57 -5.87 -12.18
N ASP A 177 12.54 -6.68 -11.88
CA ASP A 177 11.27 -6.21 -11.31
C ASP A 177 11.47 -5.47 -9.99
N VAL A 178 12.30 -6.03 -9.09
CA VAL A 178 12.62 -5.40 -7.81
C VAL A 178 13.35 -4.08 -8.02
N SER A 179 14.34 -4.07 -8.93
CA SER A 179 15.11 -2.87 -9.26
C SER A 179 14.23 -1.77 -9.84
N GLU A 180 13.31 -2.13 -10.75
CA GLU A 180 12.37 -1.20 -11.36
C GLU A 180 11.39 -0.61 -10.32
N ASN A 181 10.81 -1.46 -9.47
CA ASN A 181 9.93 -1.02 -8.40
C ASN A 181 10.65 -0.06 -7.43
N VAL A 182 11.89 -0.37 -7.03
CA VAL A 182 12.68 0.49 -6.14
C VAL A 182 12.96 1.84 -6.79
N LYS A 183 13.40 1.86 -8.05
CA LYS A 183 13.66 3.09 -8.79
C LYS A 183 12.40 3.93 -8.93
N TYR A 184 11.28 3.28 -9.22
CA TYR A 184 10.00 3.94 -9.41
C TYR A 184 9.52 4.63 -8.12
N ILE A 185 9.60 3.93 -6.98
CA ILE A 185 9.28 4.52 -5.67
C ILE A 185 10.24 5.68 -5.35
N TYR A 186 11.55 5.49 -5.56
CA TYR A 186 12.56 6.50 -5.29
C TYR A 186 12.32 7.78 -6.08
N ASN A 187 12.13 7.69 -7.40
CA ASN A 187 11.93 8.84 -8.26
C ASN A 187 10.66 9.62 -7.88
N ASN A 188 9.54 8.91 -7.68
CA ASN A 188 8.30 9.54 -7.25
C ASN A 188 8.43 10.19 -5.85
N LEU A 189 9.15 9.55 -4.93
CA LEU A 189 9.38 10.12 -3.60
C LEU A 189 10.22 11.41 -3.68
N VAL A 190 11.28 11.43 -4.49
CA VAL A 190 12.11 12.63 -4.71
C VAL A 190 11.29 13.81 -5.24
N HIS A 191 10.35 13.57 -6.15
CA HIS A 191 9.45 14.62 -6.66
C HIS A 191 8.47 15.17 -5.62
N HIS A 192 8.12 14.39 -4.60
CA HIS A 192 7.21 14.82 -3.54
C HIS A 192 7.93 15.46 -2.35
N LEU A 193 9.26 15.39 -2.30
CA LEU A 193 10.04 15.97 -1.22
C LEU A 193 10.43 17.43 -1.54
N PRO A 194 10.36 18.35 -0.58
CA PRO A 194 10.61 19.79 -0.82
C PRO A 194 12.03 20.10 -1.31
N GLN A 195 13.04 19.35 -0.87
CA GLN A 195 14.44 19.50 -1.31
C GLN A 195 14.91 18.30 -2.16
N GLY A 196 13.98 17.49 -2.65
CA GLY A 196 14.28 16.34 -3.50
C GLY A 196 15.26 15.37 -2.87
N VAL A 197 16.36 15.08 -3.57
CA VAL A 197 17.40 14.13 -3.13
C VAL A 197 18.05 14.52 -1.80
N ASN A 198 18.16 15.82 -1.50
CA ASN A 198 18.79 16.31 -0.27
C ASN A 198 18.03 15.91 1.01
N ASN A 199 16.73 15.59 0.88
CA ASN A 199 15.94 15.07 2.00
C ASN A 199 16.14 13.58 2.25
N ILE A 200 16.85 12.85 1.38
CA ILE A 200 17.13 11.44 1.58
C ILE A 200 18.42 11.29 2.38
N LYS A 201 18.36 10.53 3.48
CA LYS A 201 19.53 10.22 4.32
C LYS A 201 20.19 8.91 3.91
N SER A 202 19.38 7.85 3.76
CA SER A 202 19.88 6.52 3.43
C SER A 202 18.76 5.62 2.92
N ILE A 203 19.14 4.63 2.12
CA ILE A 203 18.24 3.65 1.52
C ILE A 203 18.74 2.26 1.89
N TYR A 204 17.84 1.42 2.35
CA TYR A 204 18.11 0.03 2.70
C TYR A 204 17.12 -0.91 2.02
N LEU A 205 17.62 -2.08 1.67
CA LEU A 205 16.80 -3.23 1.29
C LEU A 205 17.00 -4.33 2.33
N LYS A 206 15.92 -5.03 2.66
CA LYS A 206 15.97 -6.17 3.58
C LYS A 206 14.88 -7.19 3.24
N TYR A 207 15.11 -8.43 3.58
CA TYR A 207 14.01 -9.39 3.75
C TYR A 207 13.27 -9.14 5.05
N THR A 208 11.99 -9.54 5.13
CA THR A 208 11.13 -9.37 6.32
C THR A 208 11.86 -9.73 7.62
N MET A 209 12.56 -10.87 7.64
CA MET A 209 13.33 -11.34 8.81
C MET A 209 14.85 -11.28 8.59
N GLY A 210 15.29 -10.57 7.55
CA GLY A 210 16.70 -10.40 7.20
C GLY A 210 17.34 -9.16 7.82
N LYS A 211 18.68 -9.10 7.78
CA LYS A 211 19.42 -7.88 8.10
C LYS A 211 19.28 -6.85 6.98
N PRO A 212 19.19 -5.54 7.30
CA PRO A 212 19.15 -4.50 6.28
C PRO A 212 20.52 -4.40 5.58
N ILE A 213 20.48 -4.27 4.25
CA ILE A 213 21.65 -3.99 3.42
C ILE A 213 21.50 -2.57 2.89
N LYS A 214 22.52 -1.75 3.09
CA LYS A 214 22.52 -0.36 2.64
C LYS A 214 22.73 -0.32 1.13
N VAL A 215 21.89 0.46 0.43
CA VAL A 215 21.99 0.73 -1.01
C VAL A 215 22.68 2.06 -1.25
N MET A 216 22.32 3.06 -0.40
CA MET A 216 22.84 4.42 -0.49
C MET A 216 22.94 5.06 0.91
#